data_171294aadf181cc410e27b106f7aaf26
#
_entry.id   171294aadf181cc410e27b106f7aaf26
#
_cell.length_a   1.000
_cell.length_b   1.000
_cell.length_c   1.000
_cell.angle_alpha   90.00
_cell.angle_beta   90.00
_cell.angle_gamma   90.00
#
_symmetry.space_group_name_H-M   'P 1'
#
loop_
_entity.id
_entity.type
_entity.pdbx_description
1 polymer ?
#
loop_
_entity_poly.entity_id
_entity_poly.type
_entity_poly.pdbx_seq_one_letter_code
_entity_poly.pdbx_strand_id
1 'polypeptide(L)'
;STESKPDPIKELSGSFKNEFLNRFDDIIEFVKLNKVELAQISRNTIENMLEHSKRKGKTIRITKKDIAKLAEEMADISANGRQVYRNTHKRIMDDYIVK
;
A
#
# COMPACT_ATOMS: atom_id res chain seq x y z
N SER A 1 20.17 -7.84 -14.14
CA SER A 1 20.07 -7.55 -13.78
C SER A 1 20.52 -7.33 -13.07
N THR A 2 20.73 -7.15 -13.26
CA THR A 2 21.13 -7.11 -12.59
C THR A 2 20.74 -6.67 -11.56
N GLU A 3 19.93 -6.38 -11.30
CA GLU A 3 19.60 -6.10 -10.31
C GLU A 3 19.34 -6.97 -9.48
N SER A 4 19.92 -7.15 -8.82
CA SER A 4 19.92 -8.17 -7.88
C SER A 4 19.03 -7.96 -6.73
N LYS A 5 18.75 -6.76 -6.36
CA LYS A 5 17.87 -6.47 -5.24
C LYS A 5 16.65 -5.73 -5.71
N PRO A 6 15.45 -6.29 -5.48
CA PRO A 6 14.24 -5.56 -5.80
C PRO A 6 14.11 -4.37 -4.85
N ASP A 7 13.61 -3.28 -5.39
CA ASP A 7 13.23 -2.12 -4.59
C ASP A 7 11.82 -2.40 -4.07
N PRO A 8 11.62 -2.54 -2.75
CA PRO A 8 10.30 -2.89 -2.23
C PRO A 8 9.21 -1.93 -2.67
N ILE A 9 9.50 -0.64 -2.73
CA ILE A 9 8.50 0.34 -3.12
C ILE A 9 8.14 0.17 -4.59
N LYS A 10 9.14 -0.05 -5.43
CA LYS A 10 8.93 -0.22 -6.85
C LYS A 10 8.15 -1.50 -7.14
N GLU A 11 8.47 -2.56 -6.42
CA GLU A 11 7.75 -3.82 -6.57
C GLU A 11 6.30 -3.67 -6.15
N LEU A 12 6.06 -2.97 -5.05
CA LEU A 12 4.73 -2.75 -4.55
C LEU A 12 3.87 -1.99 -5.54
N SER A 13 4.43 -1.03 -6.25
CA SER A 13 3.68 -0.25 -7.23
C SER A 13 3.52 -0.99 -8.55
N GLY A 14 4.27 -2.06 -8.77
CA GLY A 14 4.22 -2.79 -10.02
C GLY A 14 3.08 -3.77 -10.12
N SER A 15 2.87 -4.57 -9.09
CA SER A 15 1.89 -5.65 -9.17
C SER A 15 1.63 -6.23 -7.79
N PHE A 16 0.35 -6.47 -7.48
CA PHE A 16 -0.05 -7.08 -6.23
C PHE A 16 -0.65 -8.45 -6.49
N LYS A 17 0.15 -9.46 -6.43
CA LYS A 17 -0.31 -10.83 -6.43
C LYS A 17 -0.14 -11.38 -5.03
N ASN A 18 -1.05 -12.27 -4.62
CA ASN A 18 -1.03 -12.78 -3.25
C ASN A 18 0.31 -13.37 -2.85
N GLU A 19 0.88 -14.20 -3.69
CA GLU A 19 2.17 -14.80 -3.33
C GLU A 19 3.28 -13.76 -3.31
N PHE A 20 3.20 -12.74 -4.16
CA PHE A 20 4.16 -11.66 -4.14
C PHE A 20 4.05 -10.89 -2.82
N LEU A 21 2.83 -10.61 -2.39
CA LEU A 21 2.62 -9.86 -1.15
C LEU A 21 3.18 -10.62 0.06
N ASN A 22 3.03 -11.93 0.08
CA ASN A 22 3.58 -12.73 1.17
C ASN A 22 5.10 -12.61 1.22
N ARG A 23 5.72 -12.63 0.06
CA ARG A 23 7.17 -12.49 -0.02
C ARG A 23 7.60 -11.06 0.30
N PHE A 24 6.80 -10.11 -0.12
CA PHE A 24 7.08 -8.71 0.13
C PHE A 24 7.02 -8.39 1.62
N ASP A 25 6.07 -8.98 2.33
CA ASP A 25 5.98 -8.83 3.78
C ASP A 25 7.29 -9.23 4.44
N ASP A 26 7.88 -10.35 3.99
CA ASP A 26 9.15 -10.79 4.55
C ASP A 26 10.28 -9.81 4.24
N ILE A 27 10.29 -9.26 3.04
CA ILE A 27 11.32 -8.34 2.62
C ILE A 27 11.25 -7.03 3.40
N ILE A 28 10.08 -6.42 3.45
CA ILE A 28 9.94 -5.10 4.07
C ILE A 28 10.08 -5.13 5.58
N GLU A 29 9.95 -6.29 6.18
CA GLU A 29 10.15 -6.42 7.60
C GLU A 29 11.60 -6.14 8.00
N PHE A 30 12.53 -6.39 7.08
CA PHE A 30 13.95 -6.20 7.32
C PHE A 30 14.49 -4.90 6.73
N VAL A 31 13.66 -4.13 6.08
CA VAL A 31 14.08 -2.87 5.47
C VAL A 31 13.58 -1.73 6.33
N LYS A 32 14.51 -0.90 6.78
CA LYS A 32 14.13 0.31 7.51
C LYS A 32 13.68 1.36 6.51
N LEU A 33 12.44 1.79 6.65
CA LEU A 33 11.86 2.79 5.78
C LEU A 33 11.57 4.05 6.58
N ASN A 34 11.79 5.20 5.95
CA ASN A 34 11.44 6.46 6.58
C ASN A 34 9.97 6.77 6.32
N LYS A 35 9.51 7.86 6.93
CA LYS A 35 8.10 8.24 6.86
C LYS A 35 7.64 8.53 5.44
N VAL A 36 8.50 9.14 4.65
CA VAL A 36 8.16 9.45 3.25
C VAL A 36 7.95 8.16 2.47
N GLU A 37 8.82 7.18 2.71
CA GLU A 37 8.72 5.90 2.05
C GLU A 37 7.49 5.12 2.51
N LEU A 38 7.18 5.17 3.80
CA LEU A 38 5.97 4.53 4.31
C LEU A 38 4.72 5.15 3.71
N ALA A 39 4.69 6.48 3.59
CA ALA A 39 3.57 7.16 2.97
C ALA A 39 3.43 6.78 1.51
N GLN A 40 4.55 6.59 0.81
CA GLN A 40 4.51 6.17 -0.58
C GLN A 40 3.92 4.77 -0.72
N ILE A 41 4.28 3.85 0.19
CA ILE A 41 3.70 2.52 0.20
C ILE A 41 2.19 2.61 0.39
N SER A 42 1.74 3.47 1.30
CA SER A 42 0.32 3.66 1.52
C SER A 42 -0.40 4.14 0.26
N ARG A 43 0.16 5.15 -0.41
CA ARG A 43 -0.43 5.66 -1.65
C ARG A 43 -0.51 4.59 -2.71
N ASN A 44 0.57 3.84 -2.87
CA ASN A 44 0.60 2.77 -3.87
C ASN A 44 -0.43 1.69 -3.54
N THR A 45 -0.59 1.38 -2.26
CA THR A 45 -1.57 0.42 -1.82
C THR A 45 -2.98 0.89 -2.19
N ILE A 46 -3.29 2.14 -1.91
CA ILE A 46 -4.60 2.70 -2.23
C ILE A 46 -4.86 2.66 -3.73
N GLU A 47 -3.88 3.06 -4.52
CA GLU A 47 -4.04 3.08 -5.97
C GLU A 47 -4.26 1.69 -6.54
N ASN A 48 -3.54 0.71 -6.01
CA ASN A 48 -3.74 -0.67 -6.44
C ASN A 48 -5.10 -1.20 -6.02
N MET A 49 -5.58 -0.82 -4.84
CA MET A 49 -6.92 -1.21 -4.41
C MET A 49 -7.99 -0.59 -5.32
N LEU A 50 -7.80 0.66 -5.72
CA LEU A 50 -8.74 1.32 -6.64
C LEU A 50 -8.78 0.59 -7.98
N GLU A 51 -7.62 0.25 -8.50
CA GLU A 51 -7.55 -0.46 -9.76
C GLU A 51 -8.21 -1.83 -9.67
N HIS A 52 -7.94 -2.54 -8.58
CA HIS A 52 -8.50 -3.86 -8.36
C HIS A 52 -10.03 -3.80 -8.21
N SER A 53 -10.52 -2.80 -7.49
CA SER A 53 -11.95 -2.68 -7.25
C SER A 53 -12.73 -2.41 -8.54
N LYS A 54 -12.13 -1.67 -9.46
CA LYS A 54 -12.76 -1.43 -10.76
C LYS A 54 -13.03 -2.71 -11.50
N ARG A 55 -12.07 -3.64 -11.45
CA ARG A 55 -12.19 -4.91 -12.14
C ARG A 55 -13.27 -5.78 -11.52
N LYS A 56 -13.51 -5.64 -10.23
CA LYS A 56 -14.46 -6.48 -9.52
C LYS A 56 -15.82 -5.84 -9.33
N GLY A 57 -16.01 -4.66 -9.92
CA GLY A 57 -17.30 -3.99 -9.84
C GLY A 57 -17.62 -3.38 -8.50
N LYS A 58 -16.65 -3.34 -7.59
CA LYS A 58 -16.82 -2.67 -6.31
C LYS A 58 -16.33 -1.24 -6.43
N THR A 59 -16.90 -0.35 -5.63
CA THR A 59 -16.54 1.06 -5.69
C THR A 59 -15.87 1.50 -4.41
N ILE A 60 -14.69 2.05 -4.57
CA ILE A 60 -13.99 2.74 -3.48
C ILE A 60 -14.11 4.22 -3.77
N ARG A 61 -14.59 4.97 -2.80
CA ARG A 61 -14.79 6.40 -2.97
C ARG A 61 -13.79 7.15 -2.12
N ILE A 62 -12.77 7.70 -2.79
CA ILE A 62 -11.73 8.45 -2.10
C ILE A 62 -11.18 9.51 -3.06
N THR A 63 -10.98 10.74 -2.56
CA THR A 63 -10.44 11.81 -3.37
C THR A 63 -8.92 11.80 -3.30
N LYS A 64 -8.27 12.53 -4.21
CA LYS A 64 -6.82 12.66 -4.19
C LYS A 64 -6.34 13.29 -2.89
N LYS A 65 -7.09 14.25 -2.38
CA LYS A 65 -6.78 14.91 -1.13
C LYS A 65 -6.84 13.91 0.03
N ASP A 66 -7.86 13.06 0.01
CA ASP A 66 -8.00 12.02 1.03
C ASP A 66 -6.86 11.02 0.97
N ILE A 67 -6.43 10.66 -0.24
CA ILE A 67 -5.32 9.72 -0.40
C ILE A 67 -4.05 10.29 0.22
N ALA A 68 -3.74 11.55 -0.07
CA ALA A 68 -2.54 12.17 0.47
C ALA A 68 -2.58 12.24 1.99
N LYS A 69 -3.72 12.63 2.53
CA LYS A 69 -3.89 12.75 3.97
C LYS A 69 -3.83 11.38 4.66
N LEU A 70 -4.50 10.41 4.07
CA LEU A 70 -4.53 9.06 4.62
C LEU A 70 -3.15 8.44 4.60
N ALA A 71 -2.40 8.64 3.52
CA ALA A 71 -1.05 8.10 3.42
C ALA A 71 -0.15 8.64 4.52
N GLU A 72 -0.25 9.93 4.81
CA GLU A 72 0.50 10.52 5.91
C GLU A 72 0.11 9.92 7.25
N GLU A 73 -1.18 9.78 7.46
CA GLU A 73 -1.70 9.23 8.69
C GLU A 73 -1.25 7.78 8.88
N MET A 74 -1.31 6.98 7.82
CA MET A 74 -0.90 5.59 7.91
C MET A 74 0.60 5.46 8.15
N ALA A 75 1.40 6.36 7.58
CA ALA A 75 2.82 6.37 7.84
C ALA A 75 3.13 6.72 9.29
N ASP A 76 2.33 7.62 9.88
CA ASP A 76 2.52 8.03 11.27
C ASP A 76 2.27 6.91 12.26
N ILE A 77 1.24 6.09 11.99
CA ILE A 77 0.83 5.04 12.94
C ILE A 77 1.49 3.70 12.68
N SER A 78 2.32 3.61 11.66
CA SER A 78 2.92 2.34 11.26
C SER A 78 4.42 2.36 11.51
N ALA A 79 4.93 1.26 12.02
CA ALA A 79 6.35 1.16 12.33
C ALA A 79 7.18 0.66 11.15
N ASN A 80 6.55 -0.01 10.20
CA ASN A 80 7.28 -0.58 9.06
C ASN A 80 6.32 -0.73 7.87
N GLY A 81 6.88 -1.16 6.73
CA GLY A 81 6.10 -1.26 5.49
C GLY A 81 4.97 -2.25 5.58
N ARG A 82 5.18 -3.35 6.30
CA ARG A 82 4.13 -4.35 6.48
C ARG A 82 2.93 -3.76 7.21
N GLN A 83 3.21 -3.02 8.28
CA GLN A 83 2.14 -2.38 9.03
C GLN A 83 1.42 -1.32 8.23
N VAL A 84 2.16 -0.50 7.49
CA VAL A 84 1.52 0.55 6.71
C VAL A 84 0.62 -0.05 5.62
N TYR A 85 1.04 -1.13 5.00
CA TYR A 85 0.22 -1.82 4.02
C TYR A 85 -1.07 -2.32 4.67
N ARG A 86 -0.95 -3.02 5.79
CA ARG A 86 -2.12 -3.59 6.47
C ARG A 86 -3.06 -2.52 7.00
N ASN A 87 -2.50 -1.48 7.60
CA ASN A 87 -3.31 -0.40 8.14
C ASN A 87 -4.06 0.34 7.04
N THR A 88 -3.38 0.58 5.91
CA THR A 88 -4.00 1.24 4.77
C THR A 88 -5.13 0.40 4.20
N HIS A 89 -4.86 -0.87 3.99
CA HIS A 89 -5.86 -1.78 3.43
C HIS A 89 -7.10 -1.83 4.31
N LYS A 90 -6.90 -1.98 5.61
CA LYS A 90 -8.01 -2.05 6.55
C LYS A 90 -8.82 -0.76 6.54
N ARG A 91 -8.16 0.39 6.56
CA ARG A 91 -8.86 1.67 6.58
C ARG A 91 -9.70 1.87 5.32
N ILE A 92 -9.17 1.51 4.17
CA ILE A 92 -9.93 1.63 2.93
C ILE A 92 -11.15 0.72 2.95
N MET A 93 -10.97 -0.52 3.38
CA MET A 93 -12.08 -1.47 3.43
C MET A 93 -13.15 -1.06 4.45
N ASP A 94 -12.74 -0.46 5.56
CA ASP A 94 -13.70 -0.08 6.61
C ASP A 94 -14.44 1.21 6.28
N ASP A 95 -13.76 2.20 5.71
CA ASP A 95 -14.30 3.55 5.66
C ASP A 95 -14.61 4.06 4.25
N TYR A 96 -14.06 3.47 3.23
CA TYR A 96 -14.12 4.03 1.88
C TYR A 96 -14.80 3.15 0.85
N ILE A 97 -15.37 2.03 1.27
CA ILE A 97 -16.10 1.16 0.37
C ILE A 97 -17.55 1.63 0.29
N VAL A 98 -18.03 1.81 -0.93
CA VAL A 98 -19.44 2.15 -1.17
C VAL A 98 -20.22 0.87 -1.30
N LYS A 99 -21.22 0.73 -0.48
CA LYS A 99 -22.05 -0.47 -0.50
C LYS A 99 -23.30 -0.26 -1.35
#